data_796422b125e95b399f3c704ce441a6f1
#
_entry.id   796422b125e95b399f3c704ce441a6f1
#
_cell.length_a   1.000
_cell.length_b   1.000
_cell.length_c   1.000
_cell.angle_alpha   90.00
_cell.angle_beta   90.00
_cell.angle_gamma   90.00
#
_symmetry.space_group_name_H-M   'P 1'
#
loop_
_entity.id
_entity.type
_entity.pdbx_description
1 polymer ?
#
loop_
_entity_poly.entity_id
_entity_poly.type
_entity_poly.pdbx_seq_one_letter_code
_entity_poly.pdbx_strand_id
1 'polypeptide(L)'
;MLNDYPWLQPVWDNLKVGLESDRIPGALLLQSEQGLGIEKLIEFFSQALLCQNYASEACGFCHSCQLNQSHNHPDLHWIKPEKEGKAITVDQVRACNRLAQESSQLNGYRLFVIEPADSMNESASNALLKTLEEPGAKCLFLLVTHNQERLLPTIRSRCQHWVVAPPSTEQAMQWMREQGAQQVPAYALKLNMGSPIKTLDALNNGDLDAYLAFERTFIKAMSSPASDISECASLMAKHSDQSLDWAWYLLTDAQKAQFGVSEAQMLPGAIKFQPNNYNGLYSSAKALMDLKAQVQAFPGLNLELLSMYWLIESREVLCS
;
A
#
# COMPACT_ATOMS: atom_id res chain seq x y z
N MET A 1 4.03 3.95 -20.51
CA MET A 1 3.22 5.20 -20.53
C MET A 1 2.19 5.09 -19.40
N LEU A 2 1.55 6.20 -18.96
CA LEU A 2 0.50 6.12 -17.91
C LEU A 2 -0.72 5.29 -18.39
N ASN A 3 -0.92 5.22 -19.70
CA ASN A 3 -1.92 4.34 -20.34
C ASN A 3 -1.79 2.87 -19.97
N ASP A 4 -0.62 2.44 -19.49
CA ASP A 4 -0.39 1.08 -19.01
C ASP A 4 -1.04 0.84 -17.63
N TYR A 5 -1.51 1.91 -16.96
CA TYR A 5 -2.15 1.87 -15.63
C TYR A 5 -3.46 2.68 -15.65
N PRO A 6 -4.54 2.18 -16.26
CA PRO A 6 -5.76 2.97 -16.51
C PRO A 6 -6.44 3.51 -15.24
N TRP A 7 -6.23 2.88 -14.08
CA TRP A 7 -6.77 3.36 -12.80
C TRP A 7 -6.05 4.61 -12.25
N LEU A 8 -4.86 4.95 -12.77
CA LEU A 8 -4.15 6.18 -12.42
C LEU A 8 -4.63 7.38 -13.23
N GLN A 9 -5.28 7.14 -14.37
CA GLN A 9 -5.70 8.19 -15.29
C GLN A 9 -6.61 9.26 -14.66
N PRO A 10 -7.63 8.93 -13.84
CA PRO A 10 -8.49 9.96 -13.22
C PRO A 10 -7.72 10.92 -12.31
N VAL A 11 -6.73 10.43 -11.57
CA VAL A 11 -5.88 11.27 -10.71
C VAL A 11 -4.94 12.12 -11.57
N TRP A 12 -4.37 11.52 -12.61
CA TRP A 12 -3.53 12.24 -13.56
C TRP A 12 -4.25 13.37 -14.26
N ASP A 13 -5.46 13.13 -14.76
CA ASP A 13 -6.26 14.17 -15.46
C ASP A 13 -6.54 15.38 -14.56
N ASN A 14 -6.81 15.15 -13.30
CA ASN A 14 -6.98 16.21 -12.32
C ASN A 14 -5.67 16.97 -12.04
N LEU A 15 -4.55 16.25 -11.87
CA LEU A 15 -3.23 16.87 -11.68
C LEU A 15 -2.87 17.73 -12.93
N LYS A 16 -3.15 17.21 -14.11
CA LYS A 16 -2.93 17.90 -15.39
C LYS A 16 -3.68 19.23 -15.48
N VAL A 17 -4.95 19.24 -15.11
CA VAL A 17 -5.77 20.48 -15.04
C VAL A 17 -5.15 21.48 -14.06
N GLY A 18 -4.64 21.04 -12.93
CA GLY A 18 -3.91 21.87 -11.96
C GLY A 18 -2.66 22.51 -12.56
N LEU A 19 -1.87 21.71 -13.30
CA LEU A 19 -0.66 22.17 -13.99
C LEU A 19 -1.00 23.21 -15.08
N GLU A 20 -1.99 22.95 -15.92
CA GLU A 20 -2.40 23.84 -17.01
C GLU A 20 -2.96 25.19 -16.54
N SER A 21 -3.61 25.18 -15.38
CA SER A 21 -4.19 26.39 -14.77
C SER A 21 -3.23 27.13 -13.85
N ASP A 22 -2.00 26.64 -13.66
CA ASP A 22 -1.02 27.15 -12.68
C ASP A 22 -1.62 27.27 -11.26
N ARG A 23 -2.47 26.29 -10.89
CA ARG A 23 -3.18 26.24 -9.61
C ARG A 23 -2.90 24.94 -8.87
N ILE A 24 -1.62 24.61 -8.74
CA ILE A 24 -1.19 23.47 -7.91
C ILE A 24 -1.01 23.96 -6.48
N PRO A 25 -1.66 23.32 -5.50
CA PRO A 25 -1.45 23.66 -4.10
C PRO A 25 -0.01 23.31 -3.68
N GLY A 26 0.54 24.06 -2.73
CA GLY A 26 1.90 23.85 -2.22
C GLY A 26 2.11 22.50 -1.54
N ALA A 27 1.03 21.80 -1.14
CA ALA A 27 1.10 20.48 -0.53
C ALA A 27 -0.03 19.55 -1.02
N LEU A 28 0.35 18.41 -1.55
CA LEU A 28 -0.52 17.32 -2.01
C LEU A 28 -0.32 16.09 -1.14
N LEU A 29 -1.39 15.41 -0.78
CA LEU A 29 -1.37 14.09 -0.13
C LEU A 29 -2.01 13.07 -1.07
N LEU A 30 -1.20 12.19 -1.65
CA LEU A 30 -1.65 11.04 -2.43
C LEU A 30 -1.81 9.84 -1.51
N GLN A 31 -3.04 9.38 -1.37
CA GLN A 31 -3.35 8.11 -0.70
C GLN A 31 -3.50 7.03 -1.76
N SER A 32 -2.78 5.93 -1.60
CA SER A 32 -2.82 4.78 -2.50
C SER A 32 -2.60 3.49 -1.74
N GLU A 33 -3.32 2.44 -2.07
CA GLU A 33 -2.90 1.10 -1.67
C GLU A 33 -1.56 0.75 -2.32
N GLN A 34 -0.78 -0.10 -1.63
CA GLN A 34 0.50 -0.56 -2.18
C GLN A 34 0.31 -1.38 -3.46
N GLY A 35 1.21 -1.18 -4.43
CA GLY A 35 1.22 -1.96 -5.67
C GLY A 35 0.20 -1.49 -6.71
N LEU A 36 -0.32 -0.27 -6.59
CA LEU A 36 -1.12 0.36 -7.64
C LEU A 36 -0.29 1.17 -8.66
N GLY A 37 1.05 1.12 -8.57
CA GLY A 37 1.93 1.82 -9.51
C GLY A 37 1.99 3.32 -9.29
N ILE A 38 1.78 3.77 -8.04
CA ILE A 38 1.80 5.20 -7.67
C ILE A 38 3.12 5.86 -8.07
N GLU A 39 4.22 5.13 -8.05
CA GLU A 39 5.56 5.57 -8.45
C GLU A 39 5.56 6.07 -9.90
N LYS A 40 4.79 5.40 -10.78
CA LYS A 40 4.63 5.81 -12.17
C LYS A 40 3.87 7.13 -12.30
N LEU A 41 2.82 7.31 -11.51
CA LEU A 41 2.09 8.58 -11.46
C LEU A 41 3.00 9.73 -11.00
N ILE A 42 3.83 9.49 -9.96
CA ILE A 42 4.77 10.48 -9.44
C ILE A 42 5.84 10.80 -10.49
N GLU A 43 6.35 9.80 -11.19
CA GLU A 43 7.31 9.97 -12.28
C GLU A 43 6.73 10.86 -13.39
N PHE A 44 5.53 10.57 -13.88
CA PHE A 44 4.84 11.38 -14.87
C PHE A 44 4.57 12.81 -14.40
N PHE A 45 4.08 12.93 -13.17
CA PHE A 45 3.80 14.23 -12.58
C PHE A 45 5.08 15.07 -12.43
N SER A 46 6.16 14.49 -11.92
CA SER A 46 7.44 15.18 -11.77
C SER A 46 8.02 15.62 -13.12
N GLN A 47 7.93 14.78 -14.15
CA GLN A 47 8.39 15.10 -15.49
C GLN A 47 7.58 16.25 -16.10
N ALA A 48 6.27 16.28 -15.91
CA ALA A 48 5.40 17.34 -16.40
C ALA A 48 5.65 18.66 -15.64
N LEU A 49 5.63 18.61 -14.28
CA LEU A 49 5.80 19.78 -13.43
C LEU A 49 7.15 20.49 -13.65
N LEU A 50 8.21 19.72 -13.90
CA LEU A 50 9.57 20.24 -14.04
C LEU A 50 9.93 20.55 -15.50
N CYS A 51 9.07 20.26 -16.46
CA CYS A 51 9.33 20.55 -17.88
C CYS A 51 9.42 22.06 -18.12
N GLN A 52 10.45 22.50 -18.86
CA GLN A 52 10.66 23.90 -19.18
C GLN A 52 9.84 24.41 -20.39
N ASN A 53 9.33 23.49 -21.21
CA ASN A 53 8.70 23.83 -22.47
C ASN A 53 7.16 23.73 -22.44
N TYR A 54 6.61 22.80 -21.65
CA TYR A 54 5.18 22.56 -21.55
C TYR A 54 4.71 22.58 -20.10
N ALA A 55 3.49 23.02 -19.88
CA ALA A 55 2.94 23.19 -18.55
C ALA A 55 2.46 21.86 -17.93
N SER A 56 1.94 20.93 -18.74
CA SER A 56 1.24 19.73 -18.23
C SER A 56 1.73 18.41 -18.83
N GLU A 57 2.86 18.44 -19.54
CA GLU A 57 3.47 17.23 -20.09
C GLU A 57 4.98 17.42 -20.27
N ALA A 58 5.71 16.32 -20.28
CA ALA A 58 7.14 16.34 -20.52
C ALA A 58 7.43 16.43 -22.02
N CYS A 59 8.26 17.36 -22.44
CA CYS A 59 8.70 17.42 -23.85
C CYS A 59 9.75 16.34 -24.19
N GLY A 60 10.43 15.76 -23.21
CA GLY A 60 11.43 14.71 -23.36
C GLY A 60 12.82 15.18 -23.82
N PHE A 61 12.97 16.42 -24.32
CA PHE A 61 14.22 16.90 -24.90
C PHE A 61 14.83 18.14 -24.24
N CYS A 62 14.10 18.88 -23.38
CA CYS A 62 14.70 20.01 -22.66
C CYS A 62 15.68 19.50 -21.59
N HIS A 63 16.54 20.38 -21.12
CA HIS A 63 17.57 20.05 -20.13
C HIS A 63 16.97 19.46 -18.84
N SER A 64 15.89 20.04 -18.35
CA SER A 64 15.17 19.53 -17.18
C SER A 64 14.62 18.11 -17.41
N CYS A 65 13.99 17.84 -18.57
CA CYS A 65 13.51 16.49 -18.89
C CYS A 65 14.63 15.46 -18.95
N GLN A 66 15.80 15.80 -19.54
CA GLN A 66 16.97 14.92 -19.58
C GLN A 66 17.53 14.61 -18.19
N LEU A 67 17.59 15.63 -17.31
CA LEU A 67 18.02 15.45 -15.92
C LEU A 67 17.02 14.58 -15.13
N ASN A 68 15.73 14.75 -15.37
CA ASN A 68 14.69 13.95 -14.73
C ASN A 68 14.78 12.47 -15.17
N GLN A 69 14.95 12.22 -16.47
CA GLN A 69 15.14 10.85 -17.00
C GLN A 69 16.38 10.16 -16.45
N SER A 70 17.46 10.93 -16.18
CA SER A 70 18.68 10.40 -15.57
C SER A 70 18.63 10.33 -14.04
N HIS A 71 17.49 10.67 -13.41
CA HIS A 71 17.29 10.76 -11.96
C HIS A 71 18.27 11.72 -11.24
N ASN A 72 18.76 12.73 -11.94
CA ASN A 72 19.72 13.71 -11.43
C ASN A 72 19.18 15.15 -11.43
N HIS A 73 17.84 15.30 -11.42
CA HIS A 73 17.24 16.64 -11.44
C HIS A 73 17.46 17.36 -10.12
N PRO A 74 18.10 18.55 -10.10
CA PRO A 74 18.50 19.24 -8.87
C PRO A 74 17.32 19.79 -8.05
N ASP A 75 16.16 19.99 -8.67
CA ASP A 75 14.95 20.47 -8.05
C ASP A 75 13.91 19.35 -7.78
N LEU A 76 14.29 18.06 -7.91
CA LEU A 76 13.49 16.89 -7.52
C LEU A 76 14.15 16.18 -6.33
N HIS A 77 13.48 16.20 -5.19
CA HIS A 77 14.01 15.62 -3.96
C HIS A 77 13.10 14.52 -3.45
N TRP A 78 13.68 13.31 -3.30
CA TRP A 78 12.99 12.18 -2.69
C TRP A 78 13.42 12.02 -1.25
N ILE A 79 12.45 11.98 -0.34
CA ILE A 79 12.64 11.74 1.08
C ILE A 79 12.03 10.36 1.39
N LYS A 80 12.92 9.38 1.60
CA LYS A 80 12.56 7.99 1.89
C LYS A 80 13.28 7.54 3.17
N PRO A 81 12.80 6.50 3.86
CA PRO A 81 13.55 5.86 4.91
C PRO A 81 14.94 5.41 4.41
N GLU A 82 15.97 5.54 5.23
CA GLU A 82 17.34 5.11 4.86
C GLU A 82 17.44 3.60 4.62
N LYS A 83 16.56 2.84 5.26
CA LYS A 83 16.42 1.39 5.09
C LYS A 83 14.95 1.05 5.15
N GLU A 84 14.56 0.01 4.43
CA GLU A 84 13.21 -0.54 4.48
C GLU A 84 12.80 -0.86 5.93
N GLY A 85 11.55 -0.54 6.29
CA GLY A 85 11.02 -0.69 7.64
C GLY A 85 11.51 0.32 8.68
N LYS A 86 12.38 1.28 8.30
CA LYS A 86 12.79 2.38 9.20
C LYS A 86 11.88 3.60 9.02
N ALA A 87 11.89 4.46 10.03
CA ALA A 87 11.17 5.73 9.97
C ALA A 87 11.96 6.79 9.19
N ILE A 88 11.24 7.70 8.53
CA ILE A 88 11.81 8.96 8.07
C ILE A 88 12.09 9.82 9.30
N THR A 89 13.32 10.27 9.43
CA THR A 89 13.82 10.95 10.62
C THR A 89 13.59 12.47 10.57
N VAL A 90 13.62 13.10 11.73
CA VAL A 90 13.51 14.56 11.84
C VAL A 90 14.65 15.28 11.11
N ASP A 91 15.85 14.70 11.07
CA ASP A 91 17.00 15.31 10.39
C ASP A 91 16.86 15.30 8.87
N GLN A 92 16.28 14.23 8.29
CA GLN A 92 15.92 14.20 6.88
C GLN A 92 14.89 15.28 6.54
N VAL A 93 13.86 15.45 7.38
CA VAL A 93 12.84 16.50 7.19
C VAL A 93 13.42 17.90 7.37
N ARG A 94 14.31 18.12 8.36
CA ARG A 94 14.99 19.39 8.53
C ARG A 94 15.88 19.75 7.33
N ALA A 95 16.57 18.77 6.75
CA ALA A 95 17.33 18.97 5.51
C ALA A 95 16.40 19.36 4.35
N CYS A 96 15.28 18.67 4.20
CA CYS A 96 14.24 18.99 3.23
C CYS A 96 13.72 20.43 3.42
N ASN A 97 13.38 20.84 4.64
CA ASN A 97 12.89 22.19 4.96
C ASN A 97 13.91 23.29 4.62
N ARG A 98 15.22 23.05 4.82
CA ARG A 98 16.27 24.00 4.39
C ARG A 98 16.28 24.17 2.88
N LEU A 99 16.29 23.06 2.14
CA LEU A 99 16.23 23.09 0.68
C LEU A 99 14.95 23.78 0.17
N ALA A 100 13.82 23.60 0.83
CA ALA A 100 12.55 24.22 0.43
C ALA A 100 12.56 25.77 0.53
N GLN A 101 13.45 26.36 1.31
CA GLN A 101 13.60 27.81 1.43
C GLN A 101 14.55 28.42 0.37
N GLU A 102 15.31 27.58 -0.35
CA GLU A 102 16.18 28.06 -1.40
C GLU A 102 15.40 28.28 -2.72
N SER A 103 15.97 29.01 -3.68
CA SER A 103 15.41 29.14 -5.02
C SER A 103 15.66 27.89 -5.86
N SER A 104 14.78 27.57 -6.81
CA SER A 104 15.01 26.45 -7.75
C SER A 104 16.25 26.73 -8.62
N GLN A 105 17.00 25.68 -8.92
CA GLN A 105 18.22 25.81 -9.72
C GLN A 105 17.93 26.01 -11.20
N LEU A 106 16.80 25.52 -11.69
CA LEU A 106 16.38 25.65 -13.09
C LEU A 106 15.23 26.64 -13.31
N ASN A 107 14.98 27.54 -12.36
CA ASN A 107 13.93 28.59 -12.42
C ASN A 107 12.48 28.07 -12.59
N GLY A 108 12.28 26.76 -12.36
CA GLY A 108 10.97 26.10 -12.38
C GLY A 108 10.40 25.85 -10.99
N TYR A 109 9.58 24.83 -10.90
CA TYR A 109 9.11 24.29 -9.64
C TYR A 109 10.23 23.50 -8.95
N ARG A 110 10.13 23.37 -7.62
CA ARG A 110 10.90 22.46 -6.79
C ARG A 110 9.93 21.46 -6.18
N LEU A 111 10.17 20.17 -6.40
CA LEU A 111 9.32 19.08 -5.95
C LEU A 111 10.00 18.25 -4.85
N PHE A 112 9.31 18.14 -3.72
CA PHE A 112 9.70 17.27 -2.61
C PHE A 112 8.71 16.12 -2.50
N VAL A 113 9.16 14.89 -2.76
CA VAL A 113 8.37 13.68 -2.64
C VAL A 113 8.72 12.98 -1.34
N ILE A 114 7.76 12.81 -0.44
CA ILE A 114 7.92 12.12 0.85
C ILE A 114 7.17 10.79 0.76
N GLU A 115 7.91 9.65 0.72
CA GLU A 115 7.34 8.33 0.48
C GLU A 115 8.06 7.22 1.27
N PRO A 116 7.32 6.42 2.06
CA PRO A 116 5.94 6.64 2.47
C PRO A 116 5.86 7.69 3.60
N ALA A 117 4.94 8.64 3.49
CA ALA A 117 4.80 9.72 4.47
C ALA A 117 4.36 9.23 5.85
N ASP A 118 3.63 8.12 5.92
CA ASP A 118 3.21 7.45 7.16
C ASP A 118 4.36 6.73 7.90
N SER A 119 5.58 6.70 7.33
CA SER A 119 6.80 6.27 8.03
C SER A 119 7.50 7.39 8.79
N MET A 120 7.06 8.65 8.68
CA MET A 120 7.62 9.73 9.48
C MET A 120 7.34 9.51 10.97
N ASN A 121 8.38 9.65 11.81
CA ASN A 121 8.15 9.72 13.26
C ASN A 121 7.47 11.05 13.62
N GLU A 122 6.93 11.13 14.84
CA GLU A 122 6.18 12.31 15.31
C GLU A 122 7.02 13.60 15.24
N SER A 123 8.30 13.54 15.59
CA SER A 123 9.21 14.69 15.52
C SER A 123 9.45 15.15 14.09
N ALA A 124 9.56 14.24 13.13
CA ALA A 124 9.69 14.53 11.71
C ALA A 124 8.39 15.19 11.17
N SER A 125 7.25 14.60 11.50
CA SER A 125 5.94 15.12 11.12
C SER A 125 5.72 16.55 11.64
N ASN A 126 6.02 16.81 12.92
CA ASN A 126 5.92 18.15 13.51
C ASN A 126 6.88 19.16 12.87
N ALA A 127 8.11 18.74 12.53
CA ALA A 127 9.07 19.61 11.86
C ALA A 127 8.64 20.04 10.45
N LEU A 128 7.79 19.27 9.79
CA LEU A 128 7.29 19.55 8.44
C LEU A 128 6.14 20.58 8.42
N LEU A 129 5.36 20.69 9.51
CA LEU A 129 4.10 21.45 9.54
C LEU A 129 4.25 22.90 9.06
N LYS A 130 5.27 23.62 9.55
CA LYS A 130 5.47 25.02 9.17
C LYS A 130 5.74 25.19 7.66
N THR A 131 6.50 24.27 7.09
CA THR A 131 6.85 24.32 5.66
C THR A 131 5.65 23.96 4.76
N LEU A 132 4.73 23.11 5.25
CA LEU A 132 3.48 22.81 4.53
C LEU A 132 2.48 23.98 4.58
N GLU A 133 2.51 24.81 5.66
CA GLU A 133 1.66 26.00 5.76
C GLU A 133 2.13 27.10 4.80
N GLU A 134 3.44 27.32 4.77
CA GLU A 134 4.06 28.39 3.99
C GLU A 134 5.21 27.84 3.14
N PRO A 135 4.91 27.04 2.10
CA PRO A 135 5.94 26.55 1.19
C PRO A 135 6.55 27.72 0.42
N GLY A 136 7.82 27.65 0.12
CA GLY A 136 8.52 28.64 -0.71
C GLY A 136 7.85 28.83 -2.07
N ALA A 137 8.13 29.91 -2.75
CA ALA A 137 7.58 30.17 -4.08
C ALA A 137 7.96 29.03 -5.04
N LYS A 138 6.97 28.53 -5.78
CA LYS A 138 7.12 27.36 -6.69
C LYS A 138 7.71 26.12 -5.98
N CYS A 139 7.42 25.94 -4.70
CA CYS A 139 7.77 24.75 -3.94
C CYS A 139 6.53 23.88 -3.75
N LEU A 140 6.63 22.60 -4.09
CA LEU A 140 5.54 21.63 -3.97
C LEU A 140 5.99 20.44 -3.13
N PHE A 141 5.20 20.11 -2.12
CA PHE A 141 5.33 18.88 -1.34
C PHE A 141 4.32 17.85 -1.81
N LEU A 142 4.81 16.67 -2.20
CA LEU A 142 4.00 15.52 -2.55
C LEU A 142 4.20 14.44 -1.50
N LEU A 143 3.25 14.29 -0.61
CA LEU A 143 3.24 13.25 0.40
C LEU A 143 2.49 12.03 -0.14
N VAL A 144 3.11 10.86 -0.08
CA VAL A 144 2.50 9.59 -0.50
C VAL A 144 2.29 8.72 0.73
N THR A 145 1.06 8.27 0.96
CA THR A 145 0.74 7.42 2.10
C THR A 145 -0.04 6.18 1.69
N HIS A 146 0.26 5.07 2.34
CA HIS A 146 -0.52 3.83 2.25
C HIS A 146 -1.48 3.68 3.43
N ASN A 147 -1.27 4.43 4.51
CA ASN A 147 -2.13 4.44 5.68
C ASN A 147 -2.27 5.86 6.25
N GLN A 148 -3.35 6.56 5.85
CA GLN A 148 -3.58 7.94 6.27
C GLN A 148 -3.81 8.09 7.78
N GLU A 149 -4.20 7.02 8.49
CA GLU A 149 -4.47 7.08 9.93
C GLU A 149 -3.17 7.15 10.75
N ARG A 150 -2.05 6.75 10.18
CA ARG A 150 -0.72 6.93 10.77
C ARG A 150 -0.19 8.35 10.63
N LEU A 151 -0.76 9.14 9.73
CA LEU A 151 -0.39 10.55 9.59
C LEU A 151 -1.07 11.40 10.66
N LEU A 152 -0.33 12.38 11.20
CA LEU A 152 -0.90 13.35 12.11
C LEU A 152 -2.07 14.10 11.43
N PRO A 153 -3.21 14.31 12.13
CA PRO A 153 -4.32 15.11 11.61
C PRO A 153 -3.90 16.51 11.15
N THR A 154 -2.87 17.07 11.79
CA THR A 154 -2.29 18.38 11.46
C THR A 154 -1.56 18.40 10.10
N ILE A 155 -0.95 17.30 9.66
CA ILE A 155 -0.42 17.14 8.29
C ILE A 155 -1.57 17.05 7.30
N ARG A 156 -2.53 16.17 7.59
CA ARG A 156 -3.67 15.92 6.70
C ARG A 156 -4.45 17.20 6.41
N SER A 157 -4.70 18.04 7.41
CA SER A 157 -5.46 19.29 7.25
C SER A 157 -4.78 20.36 6.38
N ARG A 158 -3.46 20.22 6.10
CA ARG A 158 -2.65 21.17 5.32
C ARG A 158 -2.38 20.73 3.89
N CYS A 159 -2.78 19.52 3.55
CA CYS A 159 -2.58 18.96 2.22
C CYS A 159 -3.90 18.90 1.45
N GLN A 160 -3.86 19.10 0.15
CA GLN A 160 -4.97 18.70 -0.71
C GLN A 160 -4.94 17.18 -0.90
N HIS A 161 -6.04 16.50 -0.57
CA HIS A 161 -6.13 15.06 -0.59
C HIS A 161 -6.56 14.54 -1.96
N TRP A 162 -5.83 13.51 -2.41
CA TRP A 162 -6.11 12.77 -3.63
C TRP A 162 -6.03 11.28 -3.33
N VAL A 163 -7.01 10.51 -3.80
CA VAL A 163 -7.08 9.07 -3.55
C VAL A 163 -6.95 8.34 -4.88
N VAL A 164 -5.96 7.45 -4.95
CA VAL A 164 -5.83 6.48 -6.04
C VAL A 164 -6.65 5.26 -5.64
N ALA A 165 -7.84 5.13 -6.20
CA ALA A 165 -8.70 4.00 -5.95
C ALA A 165 -8.17 2.75 -6.69
N PRO A 166 -8.26 1.55 -6.07
CA PRO A 166 -8.01 0.31 -6.79
C PRO A 166 -8.95 0.19 -8.00
N PRO A 167 -8.48 -0.43 -9.11
CA PRO A 167 -9.36 -0.70 -10.25
C PRO A 167 -10.49 -1.66 -9.87
N SER A 168 -11.60 -1.62 -10.62
CA SER A 168 -12.62 -2.66 -10.48
C SER A 168 -12.02 -4.04 -10.79
N THR A 169 -12.63 -5.11 -10.26
CA THR A 169 -12.19 -6.48 -10.54
C THR A 169 -12.11 -6.75 -12.05
N GLU A 170 -13.06 -6.22 -12.81
CA GLU A 170 -13.10 -6.38 -14.27
C GLU A 170 -11.93 -5.70 -14.96
N GLN A 171 -11.65 -4.44 -14.59
CA GLN A 171 -10.51 -3.68 -15.09
C GLN A 171 -9.17 -4.34 -14.73
N ALA A 172 -9.03 -4.81 -13.48
CA ALA A 172 -7.84 -5.50 -13.03
C ALA A 172 -7.59 -6.80 -13.79
N MET A 173 -8.65 -7.61 -13.97
CA MET A 173 -8.59 -8.89 -14.69
C MET A 173 -8.31 -8.68 -16.19
N GLN A 174 -8.89 -7.64 -16.80
CA GLN A 174 -8.60 -7.28 -18.18
C GLN A 174 -7.13 -6.87 -18.34
N TRP A 175 -6.65 -5.98 -17.48
CA TRP A 175 -5.27 -5.52 -17.50
C TRP A 175 -4.28 -6.68 -17.34
N MET A 176 -4.50 -7.57 -16.38
CA MET A 176 -3.64 -8.74 -16.18
C MET A 176 -3.60 -9.66 -17.40
N ARG A 177 -4.72 -9.82 -18.11
CA ARG A 177 -4.77 -10.57 -19.37
C ARG A 177 -3.92 -9.91 -20.47
N GLU A 178 -3.98 -8.59 -20.56
CA GLU A 178 -3.17 -7.80 -21.49
C GLU A 178 -1.67 -7.90 -21.18
N GLN A 179 -1.33 -8.12 -19.88
CA GLN A 179 0.04 -8.42 -19.45
C GLN A 179 0.44 -9.90 -19.61
N GLY A 180 -0.41 -10.73 -20.20
CA GLY A 180 -0.10 -12.14 -20.52
C GLY A 180 -0.60 -13.17 -19.49
N ALA A 181 -1.22 -12.76 -18.39
CA ALA A 181 -1.79 -13.68 -17.39
C ALA A 181 -3.17 -14.17 -17.82
N GLN A 182 -3.24 -15.33 -18.49
CA GLN A 182 -4.49 -15.84 -19.06
C GLN A 182 -5.43 -16.50 -18.02
N GLN A 183 -4.90 -17.09 -16.96
CA GLN A 183 -5.66 -17.82 -15.93
C GLN A 183 -5.36 -17.25 -14.55
N VAL A 184 -6.06 -16.18 -14.19
CA VAL A 184 -5.95 -15.57 -12.86
C VAL A 184 -7.16 -15.98 -12.03
N PRO A 185 -6.99 -16.70 -10.91
CA PRO A 185 -8.10 -16.99 -10.00
C PRO A 185 -8.67 -15.68 -9.43
N ALA A 186 -9.98 -15.56 -9.35
CA ALA A 186 -10.63 -14.33 -8.85
C ALA A 186 -10.17 -13.96 -7.42
N TYR A 187 -9.89 -14.94 -6.58
CA TYR A 187 -9.39 -14.72 -5.21
C TYR A 187 -7.97 -14.17 -5.14
N ALA A 188 -7.14 -14.35 -6.19
CA ALA A 188 -5.76 -13.87 -6.20
C ALA A 188 -5.70 -12.34 -6.09
N LEU A 189 -6.61 -11.63 -6.77
CA LEU A 189 -6.71 -10.17 -6.67
C LEU A 189 -7.07 -9.72 -5.24
N LYS A 190 -7.96 -10.46 -4.58
CA LYS A 190 -8.36 -10.21 -3.19
C LYS A 190 -7.19 -10.39 -2.22
N LEU A 191 -6.41 -11.46 -2.37
CA LEU A 191 -5.22 -11.72 -1.54
C LEU A 191 -4.18 -10.61 -1.64
N ASN A 192 -4.18 -9.87 -2.75
CA ASN A 192 -3.28 -8.75 -3.02
C ASN A 192 -3.97 -7.37 -2.90
N MET A 193 -5.00 -7.27 -2.05
CA MET A 193 -5.72 -6.01 -1.75
C MET A 193 -6.26 -5.28 -3.00
N GLY A 194 -6.64 -6.02 -4.04
CA GLY A 194 -7.14 -5.45 -5.28
C GLY A 194 -6.07 -4.91 -6.22
N SER A 195 -4.77 -5.10 -5.91
CA SER A 195 -3.67 -4.65 -6.75
C SER A 195 -3.40 -5.62 -7.90
N PRO A 196 -3.58 -5.21 -9.17
CA PRO A 196 -3.25 -6.05 -10.32
C PRO A 196 -1.75 -6.33 -10.43
N ILE A 197 -0.91 -5.36 -10.07
CA ILE A 197 0.56 -5.48 -10.15
C ILE A 197 1.05 -6.51 -9.15
N LYS A 198 0.68 -6.37 -7.86
CA LYS A 198 1.02 -7.36 -6.84
C LYS A 198 0.48 -8.76 -7.16
N THR A 199 -0.70 -8.83 -7.79
CA THR A 199 -1.27 -10.11 -8.20
C THR A 199 -0.44 -10.78 -9.29
N LEU A 200 0.04 -10.02 -10.27
CA LEU A 200 0.96 -10.54 -11.30
C LEU A 200 2.28 -11.00 -10.69
N ASP A 201 2.85 -10.21 -9.79
CA ASP A 201 4.08 -10.57 -9.09
C ASP A 201 3.91 -11.86 -8.29
N ALA A 202 2.80 -11.98 -7.53
CA ALA A 202 2.48 -13.18 -6.76
C ALA A 202 2.27 -14.43 -7.65
N LEU A 203 1.68 -14.27 -8.85
CA LEU A 203 1.57 -15.35 -9.83
C LEU A 203 2.94 -15.80 -10.33
N ASN A 204 3.81 -14.84 -10.66
CA ASN A 204 5.13 -15.12 -11.20
C ASN A 204 6.09 -15.71 -10.16
N ASN A 205 5.96 -15.32 -8.89
CA ASN A 205 6.80 -15.76 -7.79
C ASN A 205 6.33 -17.08 -7.15
N GLY A 206 5.13 -17.59 -7.51
CA GLY A 206 4.56 -18.79 -6.91
C GLY A 206 3.93 -18.56 -5.53
N ASP A 207 3.64 -17.32 -5.16
CA ASP A 207 3.04 -16.99 -3.85
C ASP A 207 1.63 -17.58 -3.70
N LEU A 208 0.91 -17.79 -4.81
CA LEU A 208 -0.39 -18.47 -4.78
C LEU A 208 -0.28 -19.94 -4.36
N ASP A 209 0.79 -20.63 -4.73
CA ASP A 209 1.04 -22.01 -4.29
C ASP A 209 1.34 -22.05 -2.79
N ALA A 210 2.09 -21.05 -2.29
CA ALA A 210 2.33 -20.88 -0.86
C ALA A 210 1.02 -20.61 -0.10
N TYR A 211 0.16 -19.74 -0.64
CA TYR A 211 -1.19 -19.52 -0.09
C TYR A 211 -2.03 -20.81 -0.05
N LEU A 212 -2.07 -21.58 -1.14
CA LEU A 212 -2.83 -22.82 -1.20
C LEU A 212 -2.30 -23.89 -0.23
N ALA A 213 -0.99 -23.94 -0.01
CA ALA A 213 -0.39 -24.79 1.02
C ALA A 213 -0.79 -24.34 2.42
N PHE A 214 -0.70 -23.03 2.69
CA PHE A 214 -1.15 -22.44 3.95
C PHE A 214 -2.64 -22.72 4.20
N GLU A 215 -3.52 -22.44 3.20
CA GLU A 215 -4.97 -22.65 3.30
C GLU A 215 -5.32 -24.08 3.75
N ARG A 216 -4.72 -25.09 3.09
CA ARG A 216 -4.93 -26.51 3.43
C ARG A 216 -4.51 -26.80 4.88
N THR A 217 -3.34 -26.32 5.27
CA THR A 217 -2.78 -26.56 6.61
C THR A 217 -3.59 -25.83 7.68
N PHE A 218 -4.03 -24.60 7.39
CA PHE A 218 -4.87 -23.80 8.28
C PHE A 218 -6.23 -24.45 8.52
N ILE A 219 -6.92 -24.86 7.45
CA ILE A 219 -8.21 -25.55 7.58
C ILE A 219 -8.07 -26.83 8.41
N LYS A 220 -7.05 -27.64 8.14
CA LYS A 220 -6.75 -28.85 8.90
C LYS A 220 -6.52 -28.53 10.38
N ALA A 221 -5.69 -27.52 10.69
CA ALA A 221 -5.39 -27.10 12.06
C ALA A 221 -6.62 -26.64 12.82
N MET A 222 -7.57 -25.98 12.15
CA MET A 222 -8.76 -25.39 12.77
C MET A 222 -9.98 -26.33 12.81
N SER A 223 -9.96 -27.46 12.07
CA SER A 223 -11.13 -28.35 11.95
C SER A 223 -11.27 -29.36 13.08
N SER A 224 -10.24 -29.62 13.88
CA SER A 224 -10.30 -30.59 14.97
C SER A 224 -9.35 -30.24 16.11
N PRO A 225 -9.77 -30.39 17.38
CA PRO A 225 -8.92 -30.21 18.55
C PRO A 225 -7.68 -31.14 18.57
N ALA A 226 -7.76 -32.29 17.90
CA ALA A 226 -6.66 -33.26 17.82
C ALA A 226 -5.65 -32.98 16.70
N SER A 227 -5.91 -31.97 15.84
CA SER A 227 -5.00 -31.64 14.74
C SER A 227 -3.73 -30.97 15.24
N ASP A 228 -2.61 -31.33 14.62
CA ASP A 228 -1.33 -30.64 14.85
C ASP A 228 -1.37 -29.23 14.26
N ILE A 229 -1.06 -28.25 15.08
CA ILE A 229 -1.04 -26.81 14.74
C ILE A 229 0.38 -26.32 14.42
N SER A 230 1.40 -27.10 14.73
CA SER A 230 2.81 -26.68 14.62
C SER A 230 3.19 -26.35 13.17
N GLU A 231 2.75 -27.18 12.22
CA GLU A 231 2.98 -26.94 10.79
C GLU A 231 2.34 -25.63 10.32
N CYS A 232 1.12 -25.34 10.78
CA CYS A 232 0.43 -24.08 10.45
C CYS A 232 1.17 -22.88 11.03
N ALA A 233 1.58 -22.94 12.29
CA ALA A 233 2.31 -21.85 12.95
C ALA A 233 3.67 -21.59 12.28
N SER A 234 4.40 -22.64 11.91
CA SER A 234 5.65 -22.53 11.15
C SER A 234 5.44 -21.87 9.78
N LEU A 235 4.37 -22.23 9.05
CA LEU A 235 4.02 -21.54 7.79
C LEU A 235 3.65 -20.08 8.01
N MET A 236 2.94 -19.76 9.11
CA MET A 236 2.63 -18.36 9.45
C MET A 236 3.91 -17.56 9.72
N ALA A 237 4.88 -18.12 10.42
CA ALA A 237 6.16 -17.48 10.68
C ALA A 237 7.02 -17.33 9.40
N LYS A 238 7.00 -18.34 8.53
CA LYS A 238 7.72 -18.32 7.25
C LYS A 238 7.22 -17.25 6.29
N HIS A 239 5.92 -17.02 6.25
CA HIS A 239 5.25 -16.02 5.40
C HIS A 239 4.72 -14.85 6.23
N SER A 240 5.54 -14.32 7.15
CA SER A 240 5.18 -13.34 8.16
C SER A 240 4.42 -12.11 7.62
N ASP A 241 4.76 -11.67 6.43
CA ASP A 241 4.21 -10.46 5.82
C ASP A 241 2.79 -10.64 5.27
N GLN A 242 2.38 -11.88 5.00
CA GLN A 242 1.12 -12.18 4.29
C GLN A 242 0.21 -13.16 5.04
N SER A 243 0.77 -14.05 5.83
CA SER A 243 0.03 -15.19 6.42
C SER A 243 -1.09 -14.76 7.39
N LEU A 244 -0.88 -13.68 8.15
CA LEU A 244 -1.91 -13.12 9.02
C LEU A 244 -3.09 -12.56 8.22
N ASP A 245 -2.81 -11.94 7.06
CA ASP A 245 -3.85 -11.46 6.16
C ASP A 245 -4.59 -12.61 5.49
N TRP A 246 -3.89 -13.67 5.09
CA TRP A 246 -4.50 -14.88 4.55
C TRP A 246 -5.46 -15.54 5.54
N ALA A 247 -5.02 -15.69 6.81
CA ALA A 247 -5.88 -16.23 7.87
C ALA A 247 -7.10 -15.33 8.11
N TRP A 248 -6.90 -14.01 8.13
CA TRP A 248 -7.99 -13.05 8.30
C TRP A 248 -9.01 -13.12 7.15
N TYR A 249 -8.56 -13.19 5.91
CA TYR A 249 -9.45 -13.36 4.75
C TYR A 249 -10.23 -14.67 4.82
N LEU A 250 -9.61 -15.79 5.22
CA LEU A 250 -10.29 -17.07 5.37
C LEU A 250 -11.39 -17.00 6.43
N LEU A 251 -11.10 -16.45 7.60
CA LEU A 251 -12.08 -16.28 8.69
C LEU A 251 -13.23 -15.35 8.31
N THR A 252 -12.92 -14.20 7.69
CA THR A 252 -13.95 -13.23 7.29
C THR A 252 -14.81 -13.74 6.12
N ASP A 253 -14.24 -14.49 5.20
CA ASP A 253 -15.03 -15.13 4.14
C ASP A 253 -15.90 -16.26 4.66
N ALA A 254 -15.41 -17.04 5.62
CA ALA A 254 -16.25 -18.02 6.32
C ALA A 254 -17.43 -17.37 7.05
N GLN A 255 -17.24 -16.18 7.63
CA GLN A 255 -18.33 -15.38 8.19
C GLN A 255 -19.35 -14.96 7.11
N LYS A 256 -18.86 -14.43 5.97
CA LYS A 256 -19.71 -13.99 4.86
C LYS A 256 -20.52 -15.13 4.26
N ALA A 257 -19.95 -16.35 4.23
CA ALA A 257 -20.66 -17.55 3.76
C ALA A 257 -21.94 -17.82 4.55
N GLN A 258 -21.98 -17.54 5.85
CA GLN A 258 -23.16 -17.69 6.69
C GLN A 258 -24.28 -16.70 6.35
N PHE A 259 -23.97 -15.60 5.65
CA PHE A 259 -24.95 -14.61 5.21
C PHE A 259 -25.35 -14.74 3.73
N GLY A 260 -24.97 -15.84 3.06
CA GLY A 260 -25.36 -16.09 1.68
C GLY A 260 -24.67 -15.21 0.64
N VAL A 261 -23.50 -14.64 0.98
CA VAL A 261 -22.67 -13.92 0.00
C VAL A 261 -22.20 -14.89 -1.09
N SER A 262 -22.06 -14.41 -2.33
CA SER A 262 -21.68 -15.23 -3.47
C SER A 262 -20.31 -15.90 -3.28
N GLU A 263 -20.25 -17.21 -3.48
CA GLU A 263 -19.01 -18.00 -3.40
C GLU A 263 -17.92 -17.52 -4.36
N ALA A 264 -18.30 -16.93 -5.50
CA ALA A 264 -17.37 -16.39 -6.47
C ALA A 264 -16.48 -15.26 -5.93
N GLN A 265 -16.88 -14.65 -4.80
CA GLN A 265 -16.14 -13.56 -4.14
C GLN A 265 -15.35 -14.05 -2.92
N MET A 266 -15.37 -15.36 -2.63
CA MET A 266 -14.76 -15.96 -1.45
C MET A 266 -13.49 -16.74 -1.80
N LEU A 267 -12.65 -16.91 -0.82
CA LEU A 267 -11.53 -17.83 -0.91
C LEU A 267 -12.05 -19.29 -0.95
N PRO A 268 -11.49 -20.16 -1.80
CA PRO A 268 -11.96 -21.53 -1.95
C PRO A 268 -11.99 -22.33 -0.65
N GLY A 269 -11.02 -22.09 0.23
CA GLY A 269 -10.93 -22.72 1.53
C GLY A 269 -11.98 -22.26 2.52
N ALA A 270 -12.42 -21.01 2.44
CA ALA A 270 -13.43 -20.45 3.34
C ALA A 270 -14.79 -21.15 3.18
N ILE A 271 -15.12 -21.60 1.97
CA ILE A 271 -16.35 -22.35 1.70
C ILE A 271 -16.32 -23.74 2.36
N LYS A 272 -15.14 -24.35 2.42
CA LYS A 272 -14.93 -25.67 3.05
C LYS A 272 -14.81 -25.57 4.58
N PHE A 273 -14.36 -24.40 5.06
CA PHE A 273 -14.21 -24.09 6.46
C PHE A 273 -15.47 -23.37 6.96
N GLN A 274 -16.50 -24.14 7.29
CA GLN A 274 -17.77 -23.62 7.83
C GLN A 274 -17.98 -24.08 9.27
N PRO A 275 -17.32 -23.46 10.26
CA PRO A 275 -17.68 -23.69 11.65
C PRO A 275 -19.09 -23.10 11.89
N ASN A 276 -19.95 -23.81 12.61
CA ASN A 276 -21.31 -23.36 12.89
C ASN A 276 -21.39 -22.19 13.89
N ASN A 277 -20.26 -21.63 14.30
CA ASN A 277 -20.15 -20.61 15.33
C ASN A 277 -19.69 -19.27 14.76
N TYR A 278 -20.63 -18.42 14.38
CA TYR A 278 -20.37 -17.06 13.90
C TYR A 278 -19.57 -16.22 14.93
N ASN A 279 -19.95 -16.28 16.22
CA ASN A 279 -19.27 -15.51 17.26
C ASN A 279 -17.83 -15.98 17.44
N GLY A 280 -17.58 -17.28 17.28
CA GLY A 280 -16.23 -17.84 17.29
C GLY A 280 -15.37 -17.32 16.14
N LEU A 281 -15.92 -17.27 14.91
CA LEU A 281 -15.23 -16.70 13.78
C LEU A 281 -14.90 -15.21 13.98
N TYR A 282 -15.85 -14.44 14.51
CA TYR A 282 -15.66 -13.03 14.77
C TYR A 282 -14.58 -12.78 15.82
N SER A 283 -14.64 -13.50 16.96
CA SER A 283 -13.66 -13.34 18.04
C SER A 283 -12.26 -13.77 17.59
N SER A 284 -12.14 -14.85 16.82
CA SER A 284 -10.86 -15.31 16.24
C SER A 284 -10.28 -14.30 15.25
N ALA A 285 -11.11 -13.72 14.36
CA ALA A 285 -10.67 -12.70 13.43
C ALA A 285 -10.23 -11.42 14.15
N LYS A 286 -10.93 -11.01 15.21
CA LYS A 286 -10.56 -9.87 16.05
C LYS A 286 -9.23 -10.10 16.77
N ALA A 287 -9.07 -11.24 17.41
CA ALA A 287 -7.81 -11.60 18.09
C ALA A 287 -6.63 -11.66 17.12
N LEU A 288 -6.86 -12.08 15.86
CA LEU A 288 -5.84 -12.05 14.82
C LEU A 288 -5.42 -10.64 14.44
N MET A 289 -6.35 -9.70 14.40
CA MET A 289 -6.01 -8.29 14.14
C MET A 289 -5.20 -7.67 15.28
N ASP A 290 -5.53 -8.02 16.54
CA ASP A 290 -4.76 -7.60 17.71
C ASP A 290 -3.33 -8.19 17.67
N LEU A 291 -3.19 -9.46 17.30
CA LEU A 291 -1.91 -10.12 17.07
C LEU A 291 -1.09 -9.40 15.96
N LYS A 292 -1.73 -9.07 14.84
CA LYS A 292 -1.08 -8.34 13.74
C LYS A 292 -0.57 -6.98 14.20
N ALA A 293 -1.38 -6.22 14.92
CA ALA A 293 -1.00 -4.93 15.48
C ALA A 293 0.19 -5.05 16.44
N GLN A 294 0.19 -6.09 17.30
CA GLN A 294 1.29 -6.37 18.23
C GLN A 294 2.61 -6.69 17.50
N VAL A 295 2.57 -7.54 16.48
CA VAL A 295 3.76 -7.90 15.68
C VAL A 295 4.31 -6.67 14.93
N GLN A 296 3.44 -5.83 14.40
CA GLN A 296 3.84 -4.58 13.74
C GLN A 296 4.48 -3.57 14.69
N ALA A 297 3.96 -3.49 15.94
CA ALA A 297 4.51 -2.60 16.95
C ALA A 297 5.86 -3.09 17.50
N PHE A 298 6.06 -4.41 17.54
CA PHE A 298 7.24 -5.05 18.11
C PHE A 298 7.83 -6.11 17.18
N PRO A 299 8.62 -5.72 16.16
CA PRO A 299 9.16 -6.64 15.14
C PRO A 299 10.06 -7.77 15.64
N GLY A 300 10.49 -7.71 16.92
CA GLY A 300 11.32 -8.75 17.53
C GLY A 300 10.55 -9.92 18.19
N LEU A 301 9.22 -9.93 18.12
CA LEU A 301 8.41 -10.99 18.70
C LEU A 301 8.50 -12.29 17.90
N ASN A 302 8.44 -13.42 18.60
CA ASN A 302 8.39 -14.72 17.96
C ASN A 302 6.99 -14.99 17.40
N LEU A 303 6.83 -14.76 16.10
CA LEU A 303 5.55 -14.93 15.42
C LEU A 303 5.07 -16.39 15.44
N GLU A 304 5.95 -17.37 15.36
CA GLU A 304 5.55 -18.78 15.40
C GLU A 304 4.88 -19.13 16.72
N LEU A 305 5.48 -18.73 17.85
CA LEU A 305 4.90 -18.96 19.18
C LEU A 305 3.58 -18.23 19.38
N LEU A 306 3.49 -16.98 18.94
CA LEU A 306 2.27 -16.19 19.02
C LEU A 306 1.15 -16.77 18.14
N SER A 307 1.51 -17.27 16.96
CA SER A 307 0.58 -17.95 16.06
C SER A 307 0.07 -19.26 16.65
N MET A 308 0.93 -20.05 17.31
CA MET A 308 0.51 -21.25 18.01
C MET A 308 -0.51 -20.94 19.10
N TYR A 309 -0.23 -19.94 19.92
CA TYR A 309 -1.15 -19.50 20.97
C TYR A 309 -2.51 -19.06 20.40
N TRP A 310 -2.50 -18.20 19.39
CA TRP A 310 -3.71 -17.76 18.72
C TRP A 310 -4.51 -18.91 18.05
N LEU A 311 -3.81 -19.89 17.43
CA LEU A 311 -4.45 -21.07 16.84
C LEU A 311 -5.15 -21.94 17.87
N ILE A 312 -4.54 -22.13 19.07
CA ILE A 312 -5.14 -22.87 20.18
C ILE A 312 -6.43 -22.19 20.66
N GLU A 313 -6.36 -20.92 21.02
CA GLU A 313 -7.51 -20.17 21.51
C GLU A 313 -8.64 -20.13 20.49
N SER A 314 -8.31 -19.80 19.23
CA SER A 314 -9.30 -19.73 18.15
C SER A 314 -9.99 -21.07 17.90
N ARG A 315 -9.25 -22.18 17.94
CA ARG A 315 -9.80 -23.53 17.77
C ARG A 315 -10.74 -23.90 18.91
N GLU A 316 -10.39 -23.58 20.16
CA GLU A 316 -11.28 -23.84 21.31
C GLU A 316 -12.61 -23.11 21.14
N VAL A 317 -12.58 -21.84 20.73
CA VAL A 317 -13.79 -21.04 20.52
C VAL A 317 -14.60 -21.50 19.30
N LEU A 318 -13.98 -22.02 18.26
CA LEU A 318 -14.66 -22.48 17.06
C LEU A 318 -15.25 -23.89 17.20
N CYS A 319 -14.67 -24.74 18.05
CA CYS A 319 -15.14 -26.10 18.30
C CYS A 319 -16.08 -26.20 19.52
N SER A 320 -16.26 -25.13 20.29
CA SER A 320 -17.24 -25.03 21.37
C SER A 320 -18.62 -24.63 20.83
#